data_5ca7a255b65f81a24b6c8f37b00ba516
#
_entry.id   5ca7a255b65f81a24b6c8f37b00ba516
#
_cell.length_a   1.000
_cell.length_b   1.000
_cell.length_c   1.000
_cell.angle_alpha   90.00
_cell.angle_beta   90.00
_cell.angle_gamma   90.00
#
_symmetry.space_group_name_H-M   'P 1'
#
loop_
_entity.id
_entity.type
_entity.pdbx_description
1 polymer ?
#
loop_
_entity_poly.entity_id
_entity_poly.type
_entity_poly.pdbx_seq_one_letter_code
_entity_poly.pdbx_strand_id
1 'polypeptide(L)'
;MKILKRIASFAALAALVVPVLPASSQAKEVVAFSQGSPGTIVVRTNQRRLYLVMGGGKAMRYVVGVGRAGKQWFGTTYINGKYIKPAWSPPAQIRRDRPKIPNVIPGGTPSNPMGAAALVLADEQLAIHGTNRPGSIGGFVSYGCIRMHNTDIMDLYGRVGVGTKVVIER
;
A
#
# COMPACT_ATOMS: atom_id res chain seq x y z
N MET A 1 -31.33 29.39 -70.08
CA MET A 1 -30.06 29.35 -69.29
C MET A 1 -30.44 29.13 -67.82
N LYS A 2 -30.41 27.85 -67.37
CA LYS A 2 -30.83 27.45 -65.97
C LYS A 2 -29.62 27.26 -65.11
N ILE A 3 -29.48 28.09 -64.07
CA ILE A 3 -28.39 28.05 -63.12
C ILE A 3 -28.81 27.06 -61.99
N LEU A 4 -28.13 25.91 -61.92
CA LEU A 4 -28.27 24.95 -60.81
C LEU A 4 -27.49 25.43 -59.59
N LYS A 5 -28.20 25.78 -58.50
CA LYS A 5 -27.57 26.04 -57.16
C LYS A 5 -27.29 24.69 -56.50
N ARG A 6 -25.99 24.37 -56.30
CA ARG A 6 -25.56 23.23 -55.45
C ARG A 6 -25.62 23.65 -53.97
N ILE A 7 -26.47 23.01 -53.22
CA ILE A 7 -26.52 23.13 -51.74
C ILE A 7 -25.50 22.14 -51.18
N ALA A 8 -24.44 22.65 -50.57
CA ALA A 8 -23.47 21.84 -49.82
C ALA A 8 -23.97 21.63 -48.40
N SER A 9 -24.36 20.39 -48.08
CA SER A 9 -24.71 20.00 -46.69
C SER A 9 -23.43 19.73 -45.91
N PHE A 10 -23.14 20.58 -44.94
CA PHE A 10 -22.10 20.35 -43.94
C PHE A 10 -22.68 19.42 -42.83
N ALA A 11 -22.24 18.17 -42.80
CA ALA A 11 -22.51 17.28 -41.69
C ALA A 11 -21.54 17.63 -40.55
N ALA A 12 -22.06 18.20 -39.46
CA ALA A 12 -21.30 18.46 -38.27
C ALA A 12 -21.11 17.14 -37.48
N LEU A 13 -19.88 16.63 -37.45
CA LEU A 13 -19.49 15.48 -36.64
C LEU A 13 -19.34 15.93 -35.18
N ALA A 14 -20.32 15.66 -34.34
CA ALA A 14 -20.26 15.93 -32.92
C ALA A 14 -19.33 14.88 -32.27
N ALA A 15 -18.12 15.29 -31.86
CA ALA A 15 -17.23 14.45 -31.08
C ALA A 15 -17.78 14.30 -29.66
N LEU A 16 -18.19 13.08 -29.30
CA LEU A 16 -18.53 12.71 -27.91
C LEU A 16 -17.24 12.75 -27.06
N VAL A 17 -17.07 13.78 -26.27
CA VAL A 17 -16.05 13.84 -25.22
C VAL A 17 -16.54 13.01 -24.05
N VAL A 18 -16.03 11.77 -23.91
CA VAL A 18 -16.28 10.93 -22.75
C VAL A 18 -15.41 11.47 -21.61
N PRO A 19 -15.98 11.94 -20.48
CA PRO A 19 -15.17 12.38 -19.35
C PRO A 19 -14.43 11.18 -18.78
N VAL A 20 -13.09 11.19 -18.84
CA VAL A 20 -12.23 10.25 -18.12
C VAL A 20 -12.28 10.67 -16.66
N LEU A 21 -13.11 9.98 -15.86
CA LEU A 21 -13.11 10.14 -14.43
C LEU A 21 -11.74 9.69 -13.89
N PRO A 22 -11.04 10.50 -13.09
CA PRO A 22 -9.80 10.06 -12.46
C PRO A 22 -10.09 8.82 -11.63
N ALA A 23 -9.35 7.74 -11.87
CA ALA A 23 -9.40 6.57 -11.01
C ALA A 23 -9.04 7.02 -9.60
N SER A 24 -10.01 7.08 -8.70
CA SER A 24 -9.79 7.42 -7.30
C SER A 24 -8.81 6.39 -6.76
N SER A 25 -7.62 6.86 -6.34
CA SER A 25 -6.76 6.10 -5.44
C SER A 25 -7.66 5.61 -4.31
N GLN A 26 -7.95 4.29 -4.28
CA GLN A 26 -8.92 3.76 -3.31
C GLN A 26 -8.38 4.00 -1.91
N ALA A 27 -8.88 5.05 -1.28
CA ALA A 27 -8.68 5.34 0.13
C ALA A 27 -9.11 4.12 0.96
N LYS A 28 -8.59 4.03 2.21
CA LYS A 28 -9.08 3.05 3.17
C LYS A 28 -10.61 3.03 3.21
N GLU A 29 -11.20 1.87 3.30
CA GLU A 29 -12.65 1.69 3.31
C GLU A 29 -13.07 0.53 4.22
N VAL A 30 -14.29 0.59 4.74
CA VAL A 30 -14.91 -0.53 5.48
C VAL A 30 -15.56 -1.47 4.48
N VAL A 31 -15.18 -2.74 4.54
CA VAL A 31 -15.69 -3.79 3.64
C VAL A 31 -16.25 -4.96 4.43
N ALA A 32 -17.11 -5.79 3.80
CA ALA A 32 -17.49 -7.08 4.34
C ALA A 32 -16.25 -8.00 4.40
N PHE A 33 -16.03 -8.64 5.54
CA PHE A 33 -14.88 -9.51 5.76
C PHE A 33 -15.14 -10.46 6.94
N SER A 34 -15.15 -11.76 6.67
CA SER A 34 -15.55 -12.79 7.64
C SER A 34 -14.39 -13.61 8.22
N GLN A 35 -13.15 -13.30 7.84
CA GLN A 35 -11.96 -14.06 8.26
C GLN A 35 -11.26 -13.39 9.44
N GLY A 36 -10.80 -14.22 10.39
CA GLY A 36 -10.01 -13.76 11.54
C GLY A 36 -10.87 -13.17 12.68
N SER A 37 -10.26 -13.07 13.86
CA SER A 37 -10.87 -12.46 15.03
C SER A 37 -10.70 -10.93 15.01
N PRO A 38 -11.61 -10.16 15.64
CA PRO A 38 -11.45 -8.72 15.78
C PRO A 38 -10.07 -8.32 16.31
N GLY A 39 -9.49 -7.28 15.76
CA GLY A 39 -8.14 -6.82 16.06
C GLY A 39 -7.02 -7.52 15.27
N THR A 40 -7.30 -8.60 14.52
CA THR A 40 -6.30 -9.26 13.65
C THR A 40 -6.06 -8.44 12.40
N ILE A 41 -4.81 -8.35 11.98
CA ILE A 41 -4.42 -7.87 10.65
C ILE A 41 -4.31 -9.08 9.71
N VAL A 42 -4.97 -9.02 8.55
CA VAL A 42 -4.82 -10.01 7.48
C VAL A 42 -4.28 -9.31 6.24
N VAL A 43 -3.17 -9.79 5.68
CA VAL A 43 -2.59 -9.26 4.44
C VAL A 43 -2.75 -10.30 3.34
N ARG A 44 -3.48 -9.96 2.28
CA ARG A 44 -3.62 -10.76 1.06
C ARG A 44 -2.67 -10.24 0.00
N THR A 45 -1.56 -10.94 -0.18
CA THR A 45 -0.47 -10.46 -1.02
C THR A 45 -0.85 -10.40 -2.50
N ASN A 46 -1.62 -11.37 -3.01
CA ASN A 46 -2.10 -11.38 -4.39
C ASN A 46 -3.04 -10.20 -4.69
N GLN A 47 -3.81 -9.77 -3.70
CA GLN A 47 -4.70 -8.61 -3.79
C GLN A 47 -3.98 -7.28 -3.54
N ARG A 48 -2.80 -7.32 -2.90
CA ARG A 48 -2.07 -6.16 -2.39
C ARG A 48 -2.97 -5.32 -1.47
N ARG A 49 -3.61 -6.03 -0.52
CA ARG A 49 -4.55 -5.46 0.45
C ARG A 49 -4.21 -5.91 1.86
N LEU A 50 -4.39 -5.00 2.80
CA LEU A 50 -4.34 -5.26 4.23
C LEU A 50 -5.74 -5.02 4.80
N TYR A 51 -6.20 -5.94 5.64
CA TYR A 51 -7.48 -5.90 6.32
C TYR A 51 -7.25 -5.87 7.82
N LEU A 52 -7.70 -4.83 8.51
CA LEU A 52 -7.84 -4.84 9.97
C LEU A 52 -9.25 -5.31 10.31
N VAL A 53 -9.36 -6.50 10.88
CA VAL A 53 -10.64 -7.11 11.26
C VAL A 53 -11.30 -6.30 12.38
N MET A 54 -12.52 -5.81 12.17
CA MET A 54 -13.23 -4.94 13.10
C MET A 54 -14.28 -5.69 13.95
N GLY A 55 -14.67 -6.90 13.54
CA GLY A 55 -15.81 -7.60 14.07
C GLY A 55 -17.10 -7.32 13.27
N GLY A 56 -18.20 -8.04 13.60
CA GLY A 56 -19.47 -7.88 12.89
C GLY A 56 -19.39 -8.19 11.39
N GLY A 57 -18.49 -9.07 10.95
CA GLY A 57 -18.29 -9.40 9.54
C GLY A 57 -17.68 -8.28 8.71
N LYS A 58 -16.94 -7.35 9.32
CA LYS A 58 -16.35 -6.17 8.67
C LYS A 58 -14.85 -6.04 8.93
N ALA A 59 -14.14 -5.42 8.00
CA ALA A 59 -12.76 -5.00 8.17
C ALA A 59 -12.52 -3.63 7.53
N MET A 60 -11.55 -2.90 8.09
CA MET A 60 -10.95 -1.74 7.42
C MET A 60 -9.93 -2.25 6.41
N ARG A 61 -10.13 -1.97 5.14
CA ARG A 61 -9.27 -2.36 4.02
C ARG A 61 -8.35 -1.22 3.62
N TYR A 62 -7.05 -1.55 3.42
CA TYR A 62 -6.03 -0.62 2.93
C TYR A 62 -5.36 -1.19 1.68
N VAL A 63 -4.99 -0.32 0.74
CA VAL A 63 -4.11 -0.68 -0.38
C VAL A 63 -2.67 -0.73 0.11
N VAL A 64 -1.93 -1.78 -0.22
CA VAL A 64 -0.55 -1.95 0.25
C VAL A 64 0.40 -2.36 -0.88
N GLY A 65 1.68 -2.02 -0.72
CA GLY A 65 2.76 -2.64 -1.48
C GLY A 65 3.30 -3.85 -0.72
N VAL A 66 3.59 -4.93 -1.43
CA VAL A 66 4.02 -6.20 -0.85
C VAL A 66 5.36 -6.69 -1.42
N GLY A 67 5.86 -7.81 -0.92
CA GLY A 67 7.08 -8.44 -1.40
C GLY A 67 7.06 -8.70 -2.90
N ARG A 68 8.16 -8.37 -3.61
CA ARG A 68 8.38 -8.76 -5.01
C ARG A 68 8.51 -10.28 -5.14
N ALA A 69 8.52 -10.79 -6.35
CA ALA A 69 8.72 -12.23 -6.62
C ALA A 69 9.95 -12.77 -5.87
N GLY A 70 9.81 -13.92 -5.21
CA GLY A 70 10.83 -14.53 -4.38
C GLY A 70 11.12 -13.81 -3.05
N LYS A 71 10.37 -12.78 -2.68
CA LYS A 71 10.46 -12.02 -1.41
C LYS A 71 9.15 -11.98 -0.65
N GLN A 72 8.16 -12.73 -1.07
CA GLN A 72 6.93 -12.91 -0.31
C GLN A 72 7.13 -14.03 0.72
N TRP A 73 6.46 -13.89 1.84
CA TRP A 73 6.38 -14.91 2.89
C TRP A 73 4.95 -15.03 3.36
N PHE A 74 4.62 -16.15 3.96
CA PHE A 74 3.26 -16.48 4.39
C PHE A 74 3.30 -17.08 5.79
N GLY A 75 2.27 -16.85 6.56
CA GLY A 75 2.19 -17.38 7.92
C GLY A 75 1.60 -16.38 8.91
N THR A 76 1.79 -16.68 10.18
CA THR A 76 1.31 -15.85 11.29
C THR A 76 2.49 -15.29 12.05
N THR A 77 2.41 -14.01 12.40
CA THR A 77 3.36 -13.28 13.25
C THR A 77 2.59 -12.28 14.14
N TYR A 78 3.30 -11.44 14.87
CA TYR A 78 2.73 -10.44 15.77
C TYR A 78 3.49 -9.14 15.65
N ILE A 79 2.84 -8.01 15.97
CA ILE A 79 3.52 -6.73 16.12
C ILE A 79 4.39 -6.80 17.38
N ASN A 80 5.71 -6.60 17.22
CA ASN A 80 6.69 -6.61 18.31
C ASN A 80 7.08 -5.19 18.75
N GLY A 81 6.92 -4.19 17.87
CA GLY A 81 7.24 -2.80 18.19
C GLY A 81 6.51 -1.81 17.30
N LYS A 82 6.32 -0.60 17.84
CA LYS A 82 5.64 0.51 17.15
C LYS A 82 6.50 1.77 17.24
N TYR A 83 6.79 2.39 16.10
CA TYR A 83 7.70 3.54 16.03
C TYR A 83 7.16 4.62 15.09
N ILE A 84 7.23 5.86 15.52
CA ILE A 84 6.93 7.05 14.71
C ILE A 84 8.24 7.56 14.10
N LYS A 85 8.23 7.77 12.77
CA LYS A 85 9.41 8.26 12.02
C LYS A 85 10.71 7.55 12.42
N PRO A 86 10.76 6.19 12.43
CA PRO A 86 11.95 5.47 12.89
C PRO A 86 13.15 5.75 11.99
N ALA A 87 14.35 5.77 12.57
CA ALA A 87 15.56 5.59 11.78
C ALA A 87 15.54 4.19 11.15
N TRP A 88 16.20 4.05 10.01
CA TRP A 88 16.22 2.78 9.30
C TRP A 88 17.65 2.32 8.97
N SER A 89 17.98 1.12 9.42
CA SER A 89 19.22 0.43 9.04
C SER A 89 18.88 -0.61 7.98
N PRO A 90 19.42 -0.52 6.76
CA PRO A 90 19.13 -1.47 5.70
C PRO A 90 19.56 -2.90 6.10
N PRO A 91 18.71 -3.93 5.97
CA PRO A 91 19.10 -5.32 6.13
C PRO A 91 20.26 -5.71 5.20
N ALA A 92 21.03 -6.74 5.58
CA ALA A 92 22.22 -7.19 4.85
C ALA A 92 21.95 -7.45 3.35
N GLN A 93 20.81 -8.01 3.01
CA GLN A 93 20.43 -8.24 1.62
C GLN A 93 20.28 -6.94 0.84
N ILE A 94 19.66 -5.90 1.41
CA ILE A 94 19.51 -4.60 0.73
C ILE A 94 20.88 -3.94 0.57
N ARG A 95 21.79 -4.07 1.54
CA ARG A 95 23.17 -3.58 1.42
C ARG A 95 23.95 -4.28 0.31
N ARG A 96 23.77 -5.60 0.14
CA ARG A 96 24.37 -6.32 -0.99
C ARG A 96 23.86 -5.82 -2.34
N ASP A 97 22.54 -5.60 -2.46
CA ASP A 97 21.92 -5.14 -3.71
C ASP A 97 22.21 -3.64 -3.98
N ARG A 98 22.59 -2.88 -2.95
CA ARG A 98 22.85 -1.43 -2.98
C ARG A 98 24.05 -1.07 -2.12
N PRO A 99 25.29 -1.33 -2.57
CA PRO A 99 26.49 -1.17 -1.75
C PRO A 99 26.75 0.28 -1.27
N LYS A 100 26.21 1.28 -1.99
CA LYS A 100 26.36 2.71 -1.64
C LYS A 100 25.28 3.23 -0.70
N ILE A 101 24.37 2.38 -0.21
CA ILE A 101 23.31 2.83 0.71
C ILE A 101 23.91 3.13 2.08
N PRO A 102 23.54 4.24 2.74
CA PRO A 102 24.03 4.54 4.09
C PRO A 102 23.68 3.42 5.09
N ASN A 103 24.55 3.19 6.09
CA ASN A 103 24.30 2.20 7.13
C ASN A 103 23.06 2.52 7.96
N VAL A 104 22.78 3.80 8.16
CA VAL A 104 21.57 4.31 8.85
C VAL A 104 21.03 5.49 8.07
N ILE A 105 19.71 5.49 7.85
CA ILE A 105 18.98 6.64 7.30
C ILE A 105 18.14 7.22 8.44
N PRO A 106 18.36 8.49 8.83
CA PRO A 106 17.65 9.11 9.94
C PRO A 106 16.13 9.13 9.74
N GLY A 107 15.39 9.01 10.83
CA GLY A 107 13.93 9.06 10.82
C GLY A 107 13.41 10.42 10.40
N GLY A 108 12.26 10.42 9.71
CA GLY A 108 11.60 11.64 9.25
C GLY A 108 12.25 12.33 8.06
N THR A 109 13.40 11.83 7.53
CA THR A 109 14.01 12.39 6.32
C THR A 109 13.31 11.91 5.05
N PRO A 110 13.30 12.72 3.95
CA PRO A 110 12.68 12.32 2.68
C PRO A 110 13.30 11.05 2.07
N SER A 111 14.54 10.73 2.40
CA SER A 111 15.25 9.54 1.92
C SER A 111 14.87 8.27 2.69
N ASN A 112 14.24 8.40 3.88
CA ASN A 112 13.92 7.24 4.71
C ASN A 112 12.72 6.46 4.16
N PRO A 113 12.91 5.17 3.80
CA PRO A 113 11.85 4.36 3.20
C PRO A 113 10.73 3.96 4.19
N MET A 114 10.93 4.12 5.51
CA MET A 114 9.94 3.73 6.51
C MET A 114 8.77 4.72 6.59
N GLY A 115 8.92 5.93 6.07
CA GLY A 115 7.86 6.92 6.05
C GLY A 115 7.45 7.43 7.44
N ALA A 116 6.14 7.61 7.65
CA ALA A 116 5.60 8.24 8.85
C ALA A 116 5.66 7.36 10.10
N ALA A 117 5.53 6.04 9.97
CA ALA A 117 5.54 5.09 11.08
C ALA A 117 5.89 3.68 10.62
N ALA A 118 6.25 2.83 11.58
CA ALA A 118 6.47 1.41 11.38
C ALA A 118 5.89 0.58 12.54
N LEU A 119 5.30 -0.56 12.17
CA LEU A 119 4.90 -1.65 13.03
C LEU A 119 5.85 -2.80 12.74
N VAL A 120 6.85 -2.97 13.59
CA VAL A 120 7.87 -4.04 13.45
C VAL A 120 7.24 -5.37 13.83
N LEU A 121 7.48 -6.41 13.04
CA LEU A 121 6.96 -7.74 13.30
C LEU A 121 7.91 -8.56 14.18
N ALA A 122 7.47 -9.69 14.69
CA ALA A 122 8.29 -10.56 15.53
C ALA A 122 9.57 -11.05 14.83
N ASP A 123 9.56 -11.19 13.51
CA ASP A 123 10.78 -11.17 12.71
C ASP A 123 11.20 -9.71 12.52
N GLU A 124 12.18 -9.26 13.28
CA GLU A 124 12.63 -7.85 13.34
C GLU A 124 13.13 -7.26 12.03
N GLN A 125 13.33 -8.08 10.99
CA GLN A 125 13.68 -7.62 9.65
C GLN A 125 12.45 -7.24 8.81
N LEU A 126 11.23 -7.57 9.29
CA LEU A 126 9.97 -7.33 8.61
C LEU A 126 9.11 -6.31 9.36
N ALA A 127 8.43 -5.47 8.60
CA ALA A 127 7.55 -4.44 9.16
C ALA A 127 6.37 -4.14 8.22
N ILE A 128 5.29 -3.62 8.81
CA ILE A 128 4.26 -2.85 8.11
C ILE A 128 4.61 -1.38 8.34
N HIS A 129 4.84 -0.60 7.27
CA HIS A 129 5.38 0.75 7.41
C HIS A 129 4.89 1.72 6.34
N GLY A 130 5.06 3.01 6.57
CA GLY A 130 4.82 4.05 5.58
C GLY A 130 5.76 3.97 4.38
N THR A 131 5.88 5.04 3.64
CA THR A 131 6.79 5.05 2.48
C THR A 131 7.23 6.47 2.10
N ASN A 132 8.42 6.59 1.55
CA ASN A 132 8.88 7.77 0.81
C ASN A 132 8.62 7.65 -0.72
N ARG A 133 7.96 6.56 -1.16
CA ARG A 133 7.61 6.30 -2.57
C ARG A 133 6.14 5.91 -2.70
N PRO A 134 5.21 6.88 -2.58
CA PRO A 134 3.77 6.58 -2.58
C PRO A 134 3.28 5.87 -3.85
N GLY A 135 3.89 6.11 -5.01
CA GLY A 135 3.58 5.40 -6.25
C GLY A 135 3.95 3.91 -6.24
N SER A 136 4.62 3.39 -5.19
CA SER A 136 4.91 1.96 -5.03
C SER A 136 3.76 1.18 -4.37
N ILE A 137 2.76 1.86 -3.83
CA ILE A 137 1.61 1.24 -3.19
C ILE A 137 0.72 0.59 -4.26
N GLY A 138 0.23 -0.62 -3.96
CA GLY A 138 -0.50 -1.46 -4.92
C GLY A 138 0.40 -2.37 -5.76
N GLY A 139 1.73 -2.32 -5.58
CA GLY A 139 2.70 -3.11 -6.33
C GLY A 139 3.38 -4.23 -5.54
N PHE A 140 4.10 -5.10 -6.26
CA PHE A 140 5.02 -6.11 -5.74
C PHE A 140 6.44 -5.51 -5.71
N VAL A 141 6.81 -4.80 -4.65
CA VAL A 141 7.92 -3.83 -4.68
C VAL A 141 8.94 -3.95 -3.55
N SER A 142 8.62 -4.68 -2.47
CA SER A 142 9.46 -4.74 -1.27
C SER A 142 10.36 -5.98 -1.21
N TYR A 143 11.19 -6.03 -0.18
CA TYR A 143 11.97 -7.20 0.20
C TYR A 143 11.27 -8.09 1.25
N GLY A 144 9.94 -7.95 1.38
CA GLY A 144 9.13 -8.73 2.31
C GLY A 144 8.24 -7.84 3.20
N CYS A 145 8.65 -6.60 3.49
CA CYS A 145 7.84 -5.65 4.24
C CYS A 145 6.53 -5.30 3.52
N ILE A 146 5.55 -4.86 4.29
CA ILE A 146 4.26 -4.35 3.81
C ILE A 146 4.31 -2.83 3.83
N ARG A 147 4.18 -2.19 2.66
CA ARG A 147 4.21 -0.73 2.52
C ARG A 147 2.81 -0.15 2.47
N MET A 148 2.61 0.96 3.15
CA MET A 148 1.36 1.71 3.18
C MET A 148 1.58 3.17 2.80
N HIS A 149 0.54 3.86 2.35
CA HIS A 149 0.56 5.32 2.36
C HIS A 149 0.80 5.84 3.79
N ASN A 150 1.46 6.99 3.92
CA ASN A 150 1.78 7.54 5.25
C ASN A 150 0.52 7.86 6.07
N THR A 151 -0.54 8.31 5.45
CA THR A 151 -1.85 8.52 6.10
C THR A 151 -2.46 7.22 6.60
N ASP A 152 -2.31 6.14 5.85
CA ASP A 152 -2.90 4.83 6.17
C ASP A 152 -2.15 4.13 7.29
N ILE A 153 -0.80 4.17 7.26
CA ILE A 153 -0.02 3.60 8.36
C ILE A 153 -0.25 4.36 9.67
N MET A 154 -0.45 5.68 9.64
CA MET A 154 -0.79 6.46 10.84
C MET A 154 -2.17 6.08 11.39
N ASP A 155 -3.16 5.86 10.52
CA ASP A 155 -4.48 5.39 10.93
C ASP A 155 -4.40 3.97 11.53
N LEU A 156 -3.71 3.03 10.87
CA LEU A 156 -3.51 1.68 11.39
C LEU A 156 -2.74 1.69 12.71
N TYR A 157 -1.70 2.51 12.82
CA TYR A 157 -0.89 2.68 14.02
C TYR A 157 -1.74 3.07 15.26
N GLY A 158 -2.73 3.95 15.07
CA GLY A 158 -3.66 4.34 16.13
C GLY A 158 -4.66 3.25 16.55
N ARG A 159 -4.86 2.22 15.70
CA ARG A 159 -5.87 1.17 15.92
C ARG A 159 -5.32 -0.12 16.50
N VAL A 160 -4.00 -0.36 16.45
CA VAL A 160 -3.37 -1.63 16.84
C VAL A 160 -2.31 -1.43 17.89
N GLY A 161 -1.98 -2.48 18.63
CA GLY A 161 -0.97 -2.51 19.69
C GLY A 161 0.16 -3.52 19.44
N VAL A 162 1.19 -3.50 20.28
CA VAL A 162 2.13 -4.61 20.41
C VAL A 162 1.33 -5.86 20.81
N GLY A 163 1.69 -7.03 20.26
CA GLY A 163 0.95 -8.27 20.41
C GLY A 163 -0.20 -8.46 19.41
N THR A 164 -0.55 -7.45 18.60
CA THR A 164 -1.55 -7.62 17.53
C THR A 164 -1.12 -8.73 16.57
N LYS A 165 -2.01 -9.70 16.35
CA LYS A 165 -1.81 -10.81 15.42
C LYS A 165 -1.80 -10.32 13.98
N VAL A 166 -0.85 -10.79 13.19
CA VAL A 166 -0.71 -10.50 11.77
C VAL A 166 -0.66 -11.81 10.99
N VAL A 167 -1.57 -12.00 10.05
CA VAL A 167 -1.63 -13.14 9.15
C VAL A 167 -1.30 -12.66 7.75
N ILE A 168 -0.30 -13.28 7.12
CA ILE A 168 0.08 -13.01 5.73
C ILE A 168 -0.28 -14.23 4.90
N GLU A 169 -1.10 -14.02 3.89
CA GLU A 169 -1.58 -15.06 2.98
C GLU A 169 -1.49 -14.61 1.52
N ARG A 170 -1.65 -15.58 0.61
CA ARG A 170 -1.61 -15.32 -0.83
C ARG A 170 -2.86 -14.60 -1.32
#